data_f4e622ec78d9de9cd37534f3bded6cdd
#
_entry.id   f4e622ec78d9de9cd37534f3bded6cdd
#
_cell.length_a   1.000
_cell.length_b   1.000
_cell.length_c   1.000
_cell.angle_alpha   90.00
_cell.angle_beta   90.00
_cell.angle_gamma   90.00
#
_symmetry.space_group_name_H-M   'P 1'
#
loop_
_entity.id
_entity.type
_entity.pdbx_description
1 polymer ?
#
loop_
_entity_poly.entity_id
_entity_poly.type
_entity_poly.pdbx_seq_one_letter_code
_entity_poly.pdbx_strand_id
1 'polypeptide(L)'
;MNPKRPLSSPYPGYDVLKLRDTPSWDDVTRAVIDERLAQPNAPRFCNDTQWRALQALSAVIVPQSLDPSVDVAHRRFAAPRIPVAGLVDTRLADDTRDGYRDARLPPLREAWRIALAAIDAESQTLYGAAFADIDETAQCDVVRRMQTGELQSPAWQGMGSDVFFRLRLMVDIASAYYSHPHAWSEIGFGGPANPRGYVRMQANRRDAWEPVEARPGQEEKARRENGRVR
;
A
#
# COMPACT_ATOMS: atom_id res chain seq x y z
N MET A 1 16.15 -12.14 18.97
CA MET A 1 15.53 -11.63 17.73
C MET A 1 16.38 -12.08 16.55
N ASN A 2 15.80 -12.84 15.64
CA ASN A 2 16.51 -13.36 14.47
C ASN A 2 16.85 -12.20 13.50
N PRO A 3 18.08 -12.09 12.96
CA PRO A 3 18.42 -11.01 12.06
C PRO A 3 17.49 -11.05 10.84
N LYS A 4 16.98 -9.88 10.48
CA LYS A 4 16.02 -9.62 9.41
C LYS A 4 16.42 -10.36 8.13
N ARG A 5 15.82 -11.51 7.89
CA ARG A 5 15.81 -12.14 6.58
C ARG A 5 15.11 -11.15 5.65
N PRO A 6 15.67 -10.74 4.52
CA PRO A 6 14.95 -9.91 3.58
C PRO A 6 13.63 -10.61 3.28
N LEU A 7 12.52 -9.86 3.31
CA LEU A 7 11.20 -10.37 2.95
C LEU A 7 11.24 -10.80 1.48
N SER A 8 11.74 -12.01 1.23
CA SER A 8 11.59 -12.61 -0.09
C SER A 8 10.11 -12.92 -0.27
N SER A 9 9.56 -12.50 -1.38
CA SER A 9 8.19 -12.86 -1.75
C SER A 9 7.99 -14.36 -1.54
N PRO A 10 6.88 -14.79 -0.91
CA PRO A 10 6.53 -16.20 -0.82
C PRO A 10 6.32 -16.86 -2.20
N TYR A 11 6.18 -16.05 -3.25
CA TYR A 11 5.98 -16.47 -4.65
C TYR A 11 7.14 -16.01 -5.55
N PRO A 12 8.37 -16.46 -5.33
CA PRO A 12 9.54 -16.00 -6.09
C PRO A 12 9.38 -16.31 -7.58
N GLY A 13 9.69 -15.32 -8.42
CA GLY A 13 9.63 -15.47 -9.88
C GLY A 13 8.22 -15.38 -10.49
N TYR A 14 7.17 -15.23 -9.66
CA TYR A 14 5.83 -14.97 -10.15
C TYR A 14 5.67 -13.52 -10.59
N ASP A 15 5.04 -13.34 -11.73
CA ASP A 15 4.65 -12.03 -12.25
C ASP A 15 3.29 -12.13 -12.92
N VAL A 16 2.28 -11.55 -12.26
CA VAL A 16 0.89 -11.58 -12.75
C VAL A 16 0.72 -10.87 -14.09
N LEU A 17 1.60 -9.92 -14.41
CA LEU A 17 1.53 -9.18 -15.68
C LEU A 17 1.82 -10.07 -16.90
N LYS A 18 2.41 -11.25 -16.72
CA LYS A 18 2.55 -12.25 -17.78
C LYS A 18 1.20 -12.79 -18.27
N LEU A 19 0.14 -12.65 -17.47
CA LEU A 19 -1.22 -13.02 -17.85
C LEU A 19 -1.87 -12.03 -18.82
N ARG A 20 -1.29 -10.82 -18.95
CA ARG A 20 -1.85 -9.70 -19.73
C ARG A 20 -2.17 -10.10 -21.18
N ASP A 21 -1.24 -10.78 -21.84
CA ASP A 21 -1.34 -11.14 -23.25
C ASP A 21 -1.83 -12.59 -23.46
N THR A 22 -2.51 -13.13 -22.47
CA THR A 22 -3.12 -14.48 -22.52
C THR A 22 -4.65 -14.37 -22.54
N PRO A 23 -5.38 -15.47 -22.81
CA PRO A 23 -6.83 -15.50 -22.68
C PRO A 23 -7.36 -15.25 -21.24
N SER A 24 -6.46 -15.12 -20.26
CA SER A 24 -6.84 -14.84 -18.86
C SER A 24 -7.52 -13.48 -18.69
N TRP A 25 -7.16 -12.49 -19.51
CA TRP A 25 -7.71 -11.14 -19.44
C TRP A 25 -8.26 -10.69 -20.79
N ASP A 26 -9.46 -10.10 -20.77
CA ASP A 26 -10.02 -9.43 -21.95
C ASP A 26 -9.50 -7.98 -22.08
N ASP A 27 -9.93 -7.28 -23.13
CA ASP A 27 -9.49 -5.92 -23.42
C ASP A 27 -9.90 -4.94 -22.33
N VAL A 28 -11.09 -5.13 -21.73
CA VAL A 28 -11.58 -4.27 -20.64
C VAL A 28 -10.72 -4.43 -19.41
N THR A 29 -10.41 -5.67 -19.05
CA THR A 29 -9.52 -5.98 -17.92
C THR A 29 -8.12 -5.40 -18.14
N ARG A 30 -7.56 -5.56 -19.35
CA ARG A 30 -6.25 -4.98 -19.71
C ARG A 30 -6.24 -3.47 -19.56
N ALA A 31 -7.27 -2.78 -20.07
CA ALA A 31 -7.36 -1.32 -19.96
C ALA A 31 -7.35 -0.84 -18.50
N VAL A 32 -8.10 -1.48 -17.61
CA VAL A 32 -8.12 -1.14 -16.18
C VAL A 32 -6.76 -1.37 -15.52
N ILE A 33 -6.07 -2.44 -15.90
CA ILE A 33 -4.74 -2.74 -15.35
C ILE A 33 -3.70 -1.74 -15.85
N ASP A 34 -3.72 -1.41 -17.14
CA ASP A 34 -2.82 -0.42 -17.73
C ASP A 34 -3.03 0.97 -17.10
N GLU A 35 -4.28 1.37 -16.83
CA GLU A 35 -4.59 2.59 -16.10
C GLU A 35 -3.98 2.61 -14.69
N ARG A 36 -4.08 1.50 -13.95
CA ARG A 36 -3.48 1.38 -12.62
C ARG A 36 -1.95 1.44 -12.65
N LEU A 37 -1.34 0.81 -13.63
CA LEU A 37 0.12 0.86 -13.82
C LEU A 37 0.62 2.25 -14.21
N ALA A 38 -0.21 3.03 -14.91
CA ALA A 38 0.11 4.37 -15.36
C ALA A 38 -0.12 5.45 -14.29
N GLN A 39 -0.65 5.11 -13.11
CA GLN A 39 -0.94 6.09 -12.06
C GLN A 39 0.33 6.80 -11.59
N PRO A 40 0.38 8.14 -11.64
CA PRO A 40 1.55 8.90 -11.23
C PRO A 40 1.70 8.92 -9.71
N ASN A 41 2.93 8.96 -9.23
CA ASN A 41 3.22 9.26 -7.83
C ASN A 41 3.38 10.77 -7.65
N ALA A 42 2.30 11.52 -7.82
CA ALA A 42 2.29 12.97 -7.77
C ALA A 42 1.00 13.50 -7.10
N PRO A 43 1.05 14.64 -6.40
CA PRO A 43 -0.10 15.20 -5.72
C PRO A 43 -1.08 15.86 -6.69
N ARG A 44 -2.37 15.64 -6.46
CA ARG A 44 -3.50 16.32 -7.11
C ARG A 44 -4.43 16.97 -6.07
N PHE A 45 -4.52 16.37 -4.89
CA PHE A 45 -5.34 16.82 -3.76
C PHE A 45 -4.53 17.49 -2.66
N CYS A 46 -3.38 16.91 -2.31
CA CYS A 46 -2.51 17.38 -1.25
C CYS A 46 -1.69 18.60 -1.70
N ASN A 47 -1.49 19.57 -0.81
CA ASN A 47 -0.42 20.54 -0.95
C ASN A 47 0.95 19.89 -0.63
N ASP A 48 2.06 20.64 -0.82
CA ASP A 48 3.42 20.08 -0.67
C ASP A 48 3.68 19.46 0.71
N THR A 49 3.26 20.14 1.79
CA THR A 49 3.43 19.65 3.17
C THR A 49 2.62 18.37 3.38
N GLN A 50 1.35 18.38 3.01
CA GLN A 50 0.47 17.23 3.11
C GLN A 50 0.96 16.06 2.26
N TRP A 51 1.48 16.35 1.07
CA TRP A 51 2.04 15.33 0.19
C TRP A 51 3.25 14.63 0.82
N ARG A 52 4.19 15.39 1.39
CA ARG A 52 5.35 14.83 2.09
C ARG A 52 4.93 13.96 3.29
N ALA A 53 3.95 14.41 4.07
CA ALA A 53 3.41 13.64 5.18
C ALA A 53 2.72 12.35 4.69
N LEU A 54 1.92 12.40 3.62
CA LEU A 54 1.28 11.22 3.03
C LEU A 54 2.29 10.20 2.50
N GLN A 55 3.37 10.66 1.84
CA GLN A 55 4.44 9.79 1.39
C GLN A 55 5.13 9.08 2.58
N ALA A 56 5.45 9.83 3.62
CA ALA A 56 6.08 9.28 4.83
C ALA A 56 5.15 8.28 5.54
N LEU A 57 3.85 8.59 5.70
CA LEU A 57 2.86 7.67 6.25
C LEU A 57 2.75 6.39 5.43
N SER A 58 2.69 6.53 4.10
CA SER A 58 2.62 5.37 3.20
C SER A 58 3.84 4.47 3.35
N ALA A 59 5.04 5.05 3.51
CA ALA A 59 6.27 4.30 3.71
C ALA A 59 6.34 3.59 5.07
N VAL A 60 5.77 4.19 6.14
CA VAL A 60 5.69 3.56 7.46
C VAL A 60 4.69 2.39 7.47
N ILE A 61 3.52 2.58 6.87
CA ILE A 61 2.45 1.55 6.86
C ILE A 61 2.78 0.40 5.91
N VAL A 62 3.30 0.70 4.73
CA VAL A 62 3.69 -0.30 3.72
C VAL A 62 5.12 -0.04 3.28
N PRO A 63 6.10 -0.50 4.09
CA PRO A 63 7.50 -0.36 3.70
C PRO A 63 7.76 -1.21 2.46
N GLN A 64 8.01 -0.56 1.33
CA GLN A 64 8.41 -1.24 0.12
C GLN A 64 9.90 -1.53 0.18
N SER A 65 10.26 -2.82 0.16
CA SER A 65 11.65 -3.28 0.17
C SER A 65 12.35 -2.78 -1.08
N LEU A 66 13.05 -1.69 -0.95
CA LEU A 66 14.01 -1.23 -1.94
C LEU A 66 15.36 -1.90 -1.69
N ASP A 67 16.23 -1.89 -2.69
CA ASP A 67 17.58 -2.46 -2.65
C ASP A 67 18.24 -2.23 -1.27
N PRO A 68 18.65 -3.29 -0.56
CA PRO A 68 19.29 -3.17 0.74
C PRO A 68 20.58 -2.36 0.71
N SER A 69 21.17 -2.11 -0.47
CA SER A 69 22.34 -1.25 -0.65
C SER A 69 22.01 0.25 -0.60
N VAL A 70 20.73 0.63 -0.70
CA VAL A 70 20.32 2.03 -0.62
C VAL A 70 20.19 2.44 0.85
N ASP A 71 20.87 3.51 1.23
CA ASP A 71 20.77 4.11 2.56
C ASP A 71 19.31 4.36 2.96
N VAL A 72 18.95 4.00 4.19
CA VAL A 72 17.60 4.12 4.75
C VAL A 72 17.05 5.54 4.61
N ALA A 73 17.91 6.57 4.77
CA ALA A 73 17.52 7.97 4.60
C ALA A 73 17.09 8.31 3.17
N HIS A 74 17.65 7.64 2.17
CA HIS A 74 17.32 7.84 0.76
C HIS A 74 16.20 6.95 0.25
N ARG A 75 15.88 5.87 0.96
CA ARG A 75 14.77 4.95 0.58
C ARG A 75 13.40 5.62 0.57
N ARG A 76 13.20 6.63 1.40
CA ARG A 76 11.95 7.40 1.47
C ARG A 76 11.57 8.11 0.18
N PHE A 77 12.59 8.57 -0.54
CA PHE A 77 12.42 9.42 -1.73
C PHE A 77 12.72 8.70 -3.03
N ALA A 78 13.18 7.46 -2.94
CA ALA A 78 13.27 6.62 -4.14
C ALA A 78 11.86 6.37 -4.67
N ALA A 79 11.70 6.41 -6.00
CA ALA A 79 10.41 6.15 -6.64
C ALA A 79 9.90 4.77 -6.18
N PRO A 80 8.77 4.69 -5.46
CA PRO A 80 8.26 3.42 -4.98
C PRO A 80 7.78 2.58 -6.16
N ARG A 81 7.94 1.26 -6.06
CA ARG A 81 7.43 0.32 -7.07
C ARG A 81 5.91 0.44 -7.22
N ILE A 82 5.22 0.70 -6.11
CA ILE A 82 3.78 0.94 -6.06
C ILE A 82 3.56 2.35 -5.54
N PRO A 83 2.94 3.26 -6.31
CA PRO A 83 2.77 4.65 -5.93
C PRO A 83 1.61 4.83 -4.93
N VAL A 84 1.72 4.24 -3.74
CA VAL A 84 0.64 4.19 -2.73
C VAL A 84 0.13 5.60 -2.38
N ALA A 85 1.05 6.54 -2.13
CA ALA A 85 0.66 7.93 -1.84
C ALA A 85 -0.10 8.56 -3.02
N GLY A 86 0.35 8.33 -4.27
CA GLY A 86 -0.32 8.80 -5.47
C GLY A 86 -1.71 8.21 -5.66
N LEU A 87 -1.87 6.91 -5.38
CA LEU A 87 -3.16 6.23 -5.46
C LEU A 87 -4.16 6.76 -4.42
N VAL A 88 -3.71 6.99 -3.18
CA VAL A 88 -4.54 7.60 -2.13
C VAL A 88 -4.90 9.03 -2.51
N ASP A 89 -3.93 9.83 -2.93
CA ASP A 89 -4.14 11.23 -3.33
C ASP A 89 -5.11 11.35 -4.52
N THR A 90 -4.97 10.49 -5.53
CA THR A 90 -5.88 10.43 -6.69
C THR A 90 -7.32 10.12 -6.24
N ARG A 91 -7.50 9.13 -5.36
CA ARG A 91 -8.83 8.83 -4.81
C ARG A 91 -9.43 10.03 -4.08
N LEU A 92 -8.61 10.77 -3.32
CA LEU A 92 -9.04 11.99 -2.65
C LEU A 92 -9.35 13.12 -3.64
N ALA A 93 -8.56 13.28 -4.70
CA ALA A 93 -8.81 14.28 -5.74
C ALA A 93 -10.13 14.02 -6.48
N ASP A 94 -10.40 12.76 -6.80
CA ASP A 94 -11.60 12.34 -7.53
C ASP A 94 -12.84 12.20 -6.61
N ASP A 95 -12.70 12.44 -5.30
CA ASP A 95 -13.77 12.29 -4.28
C ASP A 95 -14.47 10.93 -4.35
N THR A 96 -13.72 9.88 -4.67
CA THR A 96 -14.25 8.51 -4.74
C THR A 96 -14.61 8.01 -3.36
N ARG A 97 -15.90 7.99 -3.05
CA ARG A 97 -16.45 7.72 -1.73
C ARG A 97 -16.75 6.23 -1.54
N ASP A 98 -16.64 5.79 -0.28
CA ASP A 98 -17.23 4.52 0.13
C ASP A 98 -18.77 4.68 0.22
N GLY A 99 -19.51 3.59 -0.01
CA GLY A 99 -20.95 3.59 0.16
C GLY A 99 -21.41 3.79 1.62
N TYR A 100 -20.51 3.58 2.58
CA TYR A 100 -20.74 3.73 4.02
C TYR A 100 -19.64 4.58 4.66
N ARG A 101 -20.02 5.37 5.65
CA ARG A 101 -19.10 6.16 6.48
C ARG A 101 -19.47 5.98 7.96
N ASP A 102 -18.47 5.69 8.79
CA ASP A 102 -18.64 5.71 10.24
C ASP A 102 -18.95 7.15 10.71
N ALA A 103 -19.95 7.32 11.57
CA ALA A 103 -20.40 8.64 12.04
C ALA A 103 -19.34 9.40 12.87
N ARG A 104 -18.33 8.71 13.39
CA ARG A 104 -17.19 9.30 14.14
C ARG A 104 -16.18 10.00 13.23
N LEU A 105 -16.27 9.78 11.92
CA LEU A 105 -15.37 10.38 10.95
C LEU A 105 -16.09 11.49 10.17
N PRO A 106 -15.43 12.61 9.88
CA PRO A 106 -15.91 13.56 8.89
C PRO A 106 -15.86 12.94 7.47
N PRO A 107 -16.38 13.65 6.44
CA PRO A 107 -16.25 13.22 5.05
C PRO A 107 -14.79 12.90 4.68
N LEU A 108 -14.58 11.96 3.74
CA LEU A 108 -13.27 11.39 3.40
C LEU A 108 -12.16 12.44 3.23
N ARG A 109 -12.39 13.44 2.37
CA ARG A 109 -11.41 14.50 2.07
C ARG A 109 -11.11 15.37 3.29
N GLU A 110 -12.12 15.65 4.11
CA GLU A 110 -11.99 16.42 5.33
C GLU A 110 -11.22 15.65 6.40
N ALA A 111 -11.54 14.36 6.60
CA ALA A 111 -10.82 13.48 7.52
C ALA A 111 -9.32 13.44 7.21
N TRP A 112 -8.95 13.31 5.94
CA TRP A 112 -7.55 13.31 5.53
C TRP A 112 -6.87 14.66 5.72
N ARG A 113 -7.55 15.79 5.42
CA ARG A 113 -6.97 17.13 5.68
C ARG A 113 -6.72 17.37 7.16
N ILE A 114 -7.68 17.03 8.01
CA ILE A 114 -7.54 17.12 9.46
C ILE A 114 -6.37 16.26 9.93
N ALA A 115 -6.33 15.00 9.52
CA ALA A 115 -5.32 14.07 9.98
C ALA A 115 -3.90 14.48 9.56
N LEU A 116 -3.69 14.88 8.31
CA LEU A 116 -2.36 15.29 7.84
C LEU A 116 -1.86 16.52 8.59
N ALA A 117 -2.73 17.49 8.87
CA ALA A 117 -2.38 18.65 9.67
C ALA A 117 -2.13 18.29 11.16
N ALA A 118 -2.94 17.38 11.71
CA ALA A 118 -2.80 16.95 13.09
C ALA A 118 -1.52 16.14 13.33
N ILE A 119 -1.17 15.25 12.41
CA ILE A 119 0.06 14.45 12.48
C ILE A 119 1.31 15.35 12.47
N ASP A 120 1.34 16.37 11.62
CA ASP A 120 2.43 17.35 11.63
C ASP A 120 2.48 18.14 12.94
N ALA A 121 1.34 18.59 13.49
CA ALA A 121 1.28 19.29 14.78
C ALA A 121 1.75 18.41 15.95
N GLU A 122 1.36 17.14 15.97
CA GLU A 122 1.84 16.18 16.98
C GLU A 122 3.34 15.93 16.85
N SER A 123 3.83 15.74 15.63
CA SER A 123 5.25 15.55 15.35
C SER A 123 6.07 16.77 15.77
N GLN A 124 5.58 17.98 15.47
CA GLN A 124 6.22 19.21 15.90
C GLN A 124 6.30 19.31 17.44
N THR A 125 5.25 18.87 18.13
CA THR A 125 5.20 18.88 19.62
C THR A 125 6.15 17.85 20.21
N LEU A 126 6.20 16.64 19.65
CA LEU A 126 6.96 15.52 20.19
C LEU A 126 8.46 15.57 19.82
N TYR A 127 8.77 16.04 18.61
CA TYR A 127 10.11 15.93 18.01
C TYR A 127 10.66 17.23 17.46
N GLY A 128 9.91 18.35 17.50
CA GLY A 128 10.36 19.68 17.04
C GLY A 128 10.45 19.83 15.52
N ALA A 129 9.88 18.91 14.74
CA ALA A 129 9.89 18.95 13.28
C ALA A 129 8.62 18.36 12.68
N ALA A 130 8.33 18.64 11.39
CA ALA A 130 7.22 18.06 10.67
C ALA A 130 7.39 16.54 10.53
N PHE A 131 6.29 15.81 10.41
CA PHE A 131 6.29 14.34 10.37
C PHE A 131 7.19 13.77 9.26
N ALA A 132 7.23 14.40 8.10
CA ALA A 132 8.09 13.97 7.01
C ALA A 132 9.58 14.23 7.25
N ASP A 133 9.95 15.05 8.21
CA ASP A 133 11.33 15.49 8.49
C ASP A 133 11.98 14.77 9.69
N ILE A 134 11.19 14.06 10.51
CA ILE A 134 11.72 13.21 11.58
C ILE A 134 12.20 11.86 11.01
N ASP A 135 13.05 11.16 11.75
CA ASP A 135 13.57 9.86 11.34
C ASP A 135 12.50 8.74 11.38
N GLU A 136 12.81 7.60 10.78
CA GLU A 136 11.89 6.47 10.67
C GLU A 136 11.42 5.94 12.03
N THR A 137 12.30 5.94 13.04
CA THR A 137 11.96 5.47 14.39
C THR A 137 10.92 6.39 15.03
N ALA A 138 11.11 7.69 14.94
CA ALA A 138 10.18 8.69 15.44
C ALA A 138 8.85 8.65 14.65
N GLN A 139 8.88 8.45 13.33
CA GLN A 139 7.66 8.26 12.53
C GLN A 139 6.87 7.03 12.96
N CYS A 140 7.55 5.90 13.19
CA CYS A 140 6.91 4.71 13.72
C CYS A 140 6.30 4.94 15.10
N ASP A 141 6.94 5.74 15.97
CA ASP A 141 6.39 6.09 17.28
C ASP A 141 5.13 6.95 17.17
N VAL A 142 5.13 7.97 16.31
CA VAL A 142 3.92 8.78 16.04
C VAL A 142 2.78 7.91 15.54
N VAL A 143 3.03 7.01 14.58
CA VAL A 143 2.01 6.11 14.03
C VAL A 143 1.50 5.14 15.11
N ARG A 144 2.37 4.61 15.97
CA ARG A 144 1.96 3.76 17.10
C ARG A 144 1.08 4.53 18.10
N ARG A 145 1.44 5.76 18.45
CA ARG A 145 0.62 6.63 19.32
C ARG A 145 -0.72 6.96 18.69
N MET A 146 -0.77 7.16 17.36
CA MET A 146 -2.03 7.33 16.64
C MET A 146 -2.90 6.07 16.80
N GLN A 147 -2.33 4.88 16.60
CA GLN A 147 -3.03 3.60 16.74
C GLN A 147 -3.64 3.41 18.14
N THR A 148 -2.97 3.87 19.17
CA THR A 148 -3.43 3.73 20.57
C THR A 148 -4.31 4.89 21.05
N GLY A 149 -4.53 5.92 20.22
CA GLY A 149 -5.34 7.10 20.60
C GLY A 149 -4.62 8.07 21.53
N GLU A 150 -3.30 7.98 21.63
CA GLU A 150 -2.49 8.87 22.47
C GLU A 150 -2.29 10.27 21.87
N LEU A 151 -2.55 10.43 20.56
CA LEU A 151 -2.45 11.71 19.88
C LEU A 151 -3.75 12.51 20.06
N GLN A 152 -3.69 13.62 20.80
CA GLN A 152 -4.85 14.37 21.24
C GLN A 152 -4.73 15.88 21.00
N SER A 153 -3.85 16.32 20.12
CA SER A 153 -3.73 17.73 19.73
C SER A 153 -5.09 18.30 19.30
N PRO A 154 -5.39 19.57 19.62
CA PRO A 154 -6.59 20.25 19.12
C PRO A 154 -6.71 20.23 17.58
N ALA A 155 -5.60 20.02 16.86
CA ALA A 155 -5.58 19.89 15.41
C ALA A 155 -6.41 18.70 14.89
N TRP A 156 -6.69 17.68 15.72
CA TRP A 156 -7.59 16.58 15.36
C TRP A 156 -9.07 17.00 15.30
N GLN A 157 -9.43 18.18 15.77
CA GLN A 157 -10.78 18.74 15.68
C GLN A 157 -11.88 17.80 16.21
N GLY A 158 -11.58 17.02 17.24
CA GLY A 158 -12.50 16.03 17.82
C GLY A 158 -12.55 14.68 17.12
N MET A 159 -11.86 14.51 16.00
CA MET A 159 -11.69 13.19 15.37
C MET A 159 -10.67 12.37 16.17
N GLY A 160 -11.06 11.19 16.64
CA GLY A 160 -10.13 10.29 17.36
C GLY A 160 -9.00 9.82 16.45
N SER A 161 -7.75 9.97 16.91
CA SER A 161 -6.57 9.53 16.14
C SER A 161 -6.59 8.02 15.86
N ASP A 162 -7.03 7.20 16.83
CA ASP A 162 -7.21 5.74 16.67
C ASP A 162 -8.34 5.39 15.71
N VAL A 163 -9.42 6.18 15.68
CA VAL A 163 -10.54 6.00 14.77
C VAL A 163 -10.08 6.27 13.33
N PHE A 164 -9.36 7.37 13.11
CA PHE A 164 -8.77 7.67 11.81
C PHE A 164 -7.78 6.59 11.38
N PHE A 165 -6.86 6.19 12.27
CA PHE A 165 -5.89 5.13 11.98
C PHE A 165 -6.57 3.86 11.47
N ARG A 166 -7.54 3.34 12.22
CA ARG A 166 -8.17 2.06 11.94
C ARG A 166 -9.13 2.10 10.74
N LEU A 167 -9.91 3.17 10.61
CA LEU A 167 -11.02 3.23 9.65
C LEU A 167 -10.68 4.00 8.38
N ARG A 168 -9.53 4.72 8.35
CA ARG A 168 -9.07 5.44 7.16
C ARG A 168 -7.64 5.10 6.79
N LEU A 169 -6.67 5.47 7.61
CA LEU A 169 -5.27 5.33 7.27
C LEU A 169 -4.93 3.91 6.79
N MET A 170 -5.23 2.91 7.61
CA MET A 170 -4.95 1.51 7.29
C MET A 170 -5.75 1.02 6.08
N VAL A 171 -7.03 1.35 6.02
CA VAL A 171 -7.91 0.90 4.95
C VAL A 171 -7.51 1.52 3.60
N ASP A 172 -7.31 2.83 3.56
CA ASP A 172 -7.03 3.54 2.31
C ASP A 172 -5.63 3.18 1.77
N ILE A 173 -4.62 3.10 2.63
CA ILE A 173 -3.25 2.72 2.23
C ILE A 173 -3.19 1.25 1.82
N ALA A 174 -3.77 0.33 2.59
CA ALA A 174 -3.77 -1.09 2.24
C ALA A 174 -4.56 -1.34 0.95
N SER A 175 -5.72 -0.70 0.78
CA SER A 175 -6.51 -0.81 -0.46
C SER A 175 -5.74 -0.28 -1.66
N ALA A 176 -5.05 0.86 -1.53
CA ALA A 176 -4.20 1.41 -2.59
C ALA A 176 -3.09 0.42 -2.97
N TYR A 177 -2.38 -0.13 -1.98
CA TYR A 177 -1.30 -1.09 -2.21
C TYR A 177 -1.81 -2.36 -2.90
N TYR A 178 -2.80 -3.03 -2.33
CA TYR A 178 -3.31 -4.30 -2.85
C TYR A 178 -4.20 -4.16 -4.09
N SER A 179 -4.57 -2.95 -4.50
CA SER A 179 -5.20 -2.73 -5.81
C SER A 179 -4.20 -2.79 -6.97
N HIS A 180 -2.90 -2.68 -6.70
CA HIS A 180 -1.87 -2.57 -7.72
C HIS A 180 -1.33 -3.94 -8.17
N PRO A 181 -1.13 -4.17 -9.49
CA PRO A 181 -0.69 -5.49 -10.01
C PRO A 181 0.64 -5.98 -9.44
N HIS A 182 1.58 -5.09 -9.13
CA HIS A 182 2.84 -5.52 -8.49
C HIS A 182 2.63 -6.15 -7.11
N ALA A 183 1.67 -5.64 -6.30
CA ALA A 183 1.31 -6.28 -5.04
C ALA A 183 0.70 -7.67 -5.25
N TRP A 184 -0.08 -7.86 -6.33
CA TRP A 184 -0.64 -9.18 -6.65
C TRP A 184 0.43 -10.22 -6.91
N SER A 185 1.50 -9.84 -7.61
CA SER A 185 2.65 -10.73 -7.82
C SER A 185 3.31 -11.15 -6.50
N GLU A 186 3.36 -10.26 -5.51
CA GLU A 186 3.98 -10.52 -4.21
C GLU A 186 3.18 -11.47 -3.33
N ILE A 187 1.84 -11.39 -3.39
CA ILE A 187 0.92 -12.22 -2.61
C ILE A 187 0.41 -13.45 -3.35
N GLY A 188 0.86 -13.68 -4.58
CA GLY A 188 0.43 -14.82 -5.40
C GLY A 188 -1.01 -14.72 -5.90
N PHE A 189 -1.58 -13.51 -5.97
CA PHE A 189 -2.93 -13.31 -6.51
C PHE A 189 -2.89 -13.30 -8.04
N GLY A 190 -3.73 -14.13 -8.66
CA GLY A 190 -3.80 -14.31 -10.11
C GLY A 190 -4.47 -13.16 -10.89
N GLY A 191 -4.72 -12.04 -10.24
CA GLY A 191 -5.40 -10.90 -10.85
C GLY A 191 -6.88 -11.13 -11.14
N PRO A 192 -7.53 -10.24 -11.88
CA PRO A 192 -8.95 -10.35 -12.25
C PRO A 192 -9.25 -11.66 -12.95
N ALA A 193 -10.42 -12.22 -12.66
CA ALA A 193 -10.87 -13.51 -13.18
C ALA A 193 -11.69 -13.42 -14.47
N ASN A 194 -11.80 -12.26 -15.06
CA ASN A 194 -12.56 -12.07 -16.30
C ASN A 194 -11.64 -12.06 -17.53
N PRO A 195 -11.90 -12.89 -18.55
CA PRO A 195 -13.08 -13.76 -18.72
C PRO A 195 -12.92 -15.20 -18.21
N ARG A 196 -11.72 -15.59 -17.69
CA ARG A 196 -11.40 -17.01 -17.36
C ARG A 196 -12.24 -17.61 -16.25
N GLY A 197 -12.75 -16.79 -15.30
CA GLY A 197 -13.41 -17.26 -14.09
C GLY A 197 -12.45 -17.87 -13.05
N TYR A 198 -13.00 -18.29 -11.91
CA TYR A 198 -12.32 -19.10 -10.91
C TYR A 198 -12.85 -20.53 -11.00
N VAL A 199 -12.06 -21.45 -11.54
CA VAL A 199 -12.50 -22.79 -11.90
C VAL A 199 -11.95 -23.86 -10.93
N ARG A 200 -11.47 -23.46 -9.76
CA ARG A 200 -10.98 -24.41 -8.77
C ARG A 200 -12.08 -25.37 -8.34
N MET A 201 -12.03 -26.60 -8.87
CA MET A 201 -13.02 -27.65 -8.62
C MET A 201 -12.68 -28.58 -7.46
N GLN A 202 -11.45 -28.55 -6.95
CA GLN A 202 -10.95 -29.49 -5.96
C GLN A 202 -10.18 -28.78 -4.84
N ALA A 203 -10.38 -29.24 -3.59
CA ALA A 203 -9.63 -28.77 -2.44
C ALA A 203 -8.11 -28.99 -2.63
N ASN A 204 -7.30 -28.02 -2.15
CA ASN A 204 -5.83 -28.05 -2.21
C ASN A 204 -5.22 -28.15 -3.61
N ARG A 205 -5.99 -27.89 -4.67
CA ARG A 205 -5.46 -27.73 -6.02
C ARG A 205 -5.38 -26.26 -6.39
N ARG A 206 -4.44 -25.94 -7.28
CA ARG A 206 -4.24 -24.61 -7.86
C ARG A 206 -4.67 -24.63 -9.32
N ASP A 207 -5.17 -23.49 -9.77
CA ASP A 207 -5.39 -23.27 -11.17
C ASP A 207 -4.04 -23.03 -11.90
N ALA A 208 -4.02 -23.21 -13.23
CA ALA A 208 -2.77 -23.12 -14.00
C ALA A 208 -2.10 -21.75 -13.96
N TRP A 209 -2.86 -20.71 -13.69
CA TRP A 209 -2.40 -19.31 -13.55
C TRP A 209 -2.02 -18.92 -12.10
N GLU A 210 -2.17 -19.81 -11.13
CA GLU A 210 -1.79 -19.55 -9.75
C GLU A 210 -0.35 -19.96 -9.47
N PRO A 211 0.41 -19.16 -8.72
CA PRO A 211 1.80 -19.49 -8.40
C PRO A 211 1.93 -20.55 -7.30
N VAL A 212 3.13 -21.09 -7.19
CA VAL A 212 3.56 -21.97 -6.11
C VAL A 212 4.16 -21.17 -4.98
N GLU A 213 3.67 -21.35 -3.76
CA GLU A 213 4.33 -20.82 -2.59
C GLU A 213 5.66 -21.53 -2.32
N ALA A 214 6.71 -20.76 -2.09
CA ALA A 214 8.02 -21.31 -1.76
C ALA A 214 8.04 -21.93 -0.36
N ARG A 215 8.52 -23.16 -0.23
CA ARG A 215 8.85 -23.75 1.05
C ARG A 215 10.31 -23.49 1.41
N PRO A 216 10.67 -23.41 2.70
CA PRO A 216 12.06 -23.25 3.13
C PRO A 216 12.98 -24.28 2.44
N GLY A 217 14.04 -23.78 1.80
CA GLY A 217 14.98 -24.60 1.03
C GLY A 217 14.52 -25.05 -0.36
N GLN A 218 13.31 -24.66 -0.81
CA GLN A 218 12.77 -24.97 -2.13
C GLN A 218 12.46 -23.73 -2.97
N GLU A 219 13.03 -22.59 -2.61
CA GLU A 219 12.76 -21.29 -3.24
C GLU A 219 13.09 -21.30 -4.74
N GLU A 220 14.19 -21.95 -5.13
CA GLU A 220 14.60 -22.05 -6.55
C GLU A 220 13.68 -22.96 -7.36
N LYS A 221 13.09 -23.98 -6.75
CA LYS A 221 12.08 -24.82 -7.39
C LYS A 221 10.82 -24.00 -7.65
N ALA A 222 10.32 -23.30 -6.61
CA ALA A 222 9.17 -22.42 -6.73
C ALA A 222 9.40 -21.32 -7.78
N ARG A 223 10.58 -20.70 -7.82
CA ARG A 223 10.95 -19.69 -8.81
C ARG A 223 10.85 -20.23 -10.25
N ARG A 224 11.35 -21.43 -10.49
CA ARG A 224 11.28 -22.04 -11.83
C ARG A 224 9.85 -22.36 -12.25
N GLU A 225 9.03 -22.85 -11.32
CA GLU A 225 7.62 -23.15 -11.58
C GLU A 225 6.84 -21.86 -11.84
N ASN A 226 6.98 -20.86 -10.97
CA ASN A 226 6.30 -19.57 -11.08
C ASN A 226 6.68 -18.79 -12.35
N GLY A 227 7.93 -18.90 -12.80
CA GLY A 227 8.37 -18.30 -14.06
C GLY A 227 7.67 -18.82 -15.31
N ARG A 228 6.99 -19.97 -15.21
CA ARG A 228 6.26 -20.62 -16.31
C ARG A 228 4.76 -20.36 -16.27
N VAL A 229 4.24 -19.75 -15.20
CA VAL A 229 2.82 -19.42 -15.09
C VAL A 229 2.44 -18.40 -16.16
N ARG A 230 1.40 -18.71 -16.94
CA ARG A 230 0.90 -17.89 -18.05
C ARG A 230 -0.63 -17.91 -18.09
#